data_b197502cb8586a0634934b26bc8232eb
#
_entry.id   b197502cb8586a0634934b26bc8232eb
#
_cell.length_a   1.000
_cell.length_b   1.000
_cell.length_c   1.000
_cell.angle_alpha   90.00
_cell.angle_beta   90.00
_cell.angle_gamma   90.00
#
_symmetry.space_group_name_H-M   'P 1'
#
loop_
_entity.id
_entity.type
_entity.pdbx_description
1 polymer ?
#
loop_
_entity_poly.entity_id
_entity_poly.type
_entity_poly.pdbx_seq_one_letter_code
_entity_poly.pdbx_strand_id
1 'polypeptide(L)'
;MTRVQDVYPDGRVSLREVGLRDGLQLVKKFPSTAGKQRWMRDEYGAGVRHFEVGSFLPASTFPQFADVREIVKTVAALPGAHGIALALNERGVNEALASGVAEIATVVSATEEHSQANANRSRAQAIANVKRLCELRDASAHKPIVNAAISMALGCSITGPVDPNEVIKLVEKCLEAGVDFVAVADTVGYAGPKQVGELTSAIVKMSGAKPVCVHLHDTRGMGIANASAALDAGARILDGSLGGLGGCPFAPGATGNVVFEDLVFLCESKGFATGIDIEKLVAVRAILRSEMPGETLYGGLARAGLPNGPTGGERQARSA
;
A
#
# COMPACT_ATOMS: atom_id res chain seq x y z
N MET A 1 8.88 23.04 -1.71
CA MET A 1 8.56 21.60 -1.70
C MET A 1 7.13 21.43 -2.18
N THR A 2 6.83 20.35 -2.86
CA THR A 2 5.45 20.03 -3.22
C THR A 2 4.79 19.37 -2.01
N ARG A 3 3.45 19.40 -1.91
CA ARG A 3 2.70 18.72 -0.87
C ARG A 3 3.04 17.22 -0.76
N VAL A 4 3.39 16.59 -1.87
CA VAL A 4 3.83 15.18 -1.89
C VAL A 4 5.15 15.01 -1.19
N GLN A 5 6.12 15.92 -1.39
CA GLN A 5 7.43 15.87 -0.71
C GLN A 5 7.35 16.14 0.79
N ASP A 6 6.31 16.85 1.26
CA ASP A 6 6.07 17.03 2.70
C ASP A 6 5.62 15.70 3.36
N VAL A 7 4.92 14.83 2.63
CA VAL A 7 4.42 13.52 3.10
C VAL A 7 5.43 12.40 2.79
N TYR A 8 6.01 12.42 1.59
CA TYR A 8 6.96 11.45 1.09
C TYR A 8 8.27 12.15 0.74
N PRO A 9 9.14 12.43 1.73
CA PRO A 9 10.34 13.22 1.54
C PRO A 9 11.36 12.51 0.63
N ASP A 10 12.00 13.29 -0.24
CA ASP A 10 13.08 12.79 -1.08
C ASP A 10 14.21 12.19 -0.23
N GLY A 11 14.78 11.09 -0.70
CA GLY A 11 15.90 10.42 -0.01
C GLY A 11 15.50 9.58 1.22
N ARG A 12 14.23 9.59 1.63
CA ARG A 12 13.70 8.73 2.69
C ARG A 12 12.85 7.62 2.10
N VAL A 13 12.79 6.49 2.81
CA VAL A 13 11.81 5.43 2.52
C VAL A 13 10.58 5.66 3.38
N SER A 14 9.42 5.67 2.75
CA SER A 14 8.13 5.73 3.40
C SER A 14 7.44 4.37 3.26
N LEU A 15 7.11 3.75 4.39
CA LEU A 15 6.40 2.48 4.43
C LEU A 15 4.91 2.75 4.74
N ARG A 16 4.02 2.20 3.91
CA ARG A 16 2.58 2.33 4.08
C ARG A 16 2.02 1.01 4.59
N GLU A 17 1.33 1.06 5.70
CA GLU A 17 0.58 -0.06 6.24
C GLU A 17 -0.77 -0.15 5.54
N VAL A 18 -1.00 -1.24 4.78
CA VAL A 18 -2.20 -1.41 3.97
C VAL A 18 -3.17 -2.47 4.53
N GLY A 19 -2.92 -2.95 5.73
CA GLY A 19 -3.69 -4.03 6.37
C GLY A 19 -5.17 -3.69 6.54
N LEU A 20 -5.49 -2.44 6.94
CA LEU A 20 -6.87 -1.99 7.15
C LEU A 20 -7.67 -1.86 5.84
N ARG A 21 -7.02 -1.85 4.67
CA ARG A 21 -7.70 -1.88 3.37
C ARG A 21 -7.42 -3.17 2.62
N ASP A 22 -6.21 -3.36 2.08
CA ASP A 22 -5.87 -4.51 1.25
C ASP A 22 -5.87 -5.80 2.08
N GLY A 23 -5.29 -5.72 3.28
CA GLY A 23 -5.28 -6.82 4.24
C GLY A 23 -6.67 -7.33 4.60
N LEU A 24 -7.64 -6.43 4.76
CA LEU A 24 -9.02 -6.80 5.12
C LEU A 24 -9.92 -7.11 3.91
N GLN A 25 -9.44 -6.94 2.67
CA GLN A 25 -10.32 -7.03 1.50
C GLN A 25 -10.96 -8.39 1.34
N LEU A 26 -10.28 -9.48 1.68
CA LEU A 26 -10.72 -10.85 1.44
C LEU A 26 -10.97 -11.64 2.73
N VAL A 27 -10.79 -11.05 3.90
CA VAL A 27 -11.02 -11.74 5.17
C VAL A 27 -12.51 -12.06 5.37
N LYS A 28 -12.79 -13.21 5.93
CA LYS A 28 -14.17 -13.63 6.23
C LYS A 28 -14.70 -12.97 7.49
N LYS A 29 -13.84 -12.78 8.47
CA LYS A 29 -14.12 -12.08 9.73
C LYS A 29 -13.18 -10.89 9.82
N PHE A 30 -13.71 -9.71 10.03
CA PHE A 30 -12.94 -8.48 10.13
C PHE A 30 -13.10 -7.87 11.54
N PRO A 31 -12.12 -7.04 11.97
CA PRO A 31 -12.16 -6.41 13.28
C PRO A 31 -13.33 -5.45 13.42
N SER A 32 -13.80 -5.29 14.64
CA SER A 32 -14.71 -4.21 15.01
C SER A 32 -14.06 -2.84 14.71
N THR A 33 -14.88 -1.79 14.59
CA THR A 33 -14.36 -0.41 14.43
C THR A 33 -13.38 -0.05 15.55
N ALA A 34 -13.72 -0.41 16.81
CA ALA A 34 -12.83 -0.21 17.95
C ALA A 34 -11.52 -1.03 17.83
N GLY A 35 -11.61 -2.25 17.31
CA GLY A 35 -10.45 -3.11 17.02
C GLY A 35 -9.52 -2.49 15.99
N LYS A 36 -10.06 -1.97 14.87
CA LYS A 36 -9.28 -1.25 13.83
C LYS A 36 -8.63 0.02 14.37
N GLN A 37 -9.37 0.79 15.18
CA GLN A 37 -8.85 2.01 15.80
C GLN A 37 -7.71 1.70 16.77
N ARG A 38 -7.82 0.59 17.57
CA ARG A 38 -6.75 0.14 18.45
C ARG A 38 -5.55 -0.33 17.64
N TRP A 39 -5.76 -1.16 16.63
CA TRP A 39 -4.69 -1.61 15.73
C TRP A 39 -3.90 -0.42 15.18
N MET A 40 -4.56 0.53 14.56
CA MET A 40 -3.91 1.71 13.99
C MET A 40 -3.17 2.57 15.04
N ARG A 41 -3.76 2.78 16.23
CA ARG A 41 -3.10 3.54 17.30
C ARG A 41 -1.86 2.85 17.83
N ASP A 42 -1.88 1.53 17.96
CA ASP A 42 -0.75 0.77 18.46
C ASP A 42 0.39 0.74 17.42
N GLU A 43 0.08 0.62 16.13
CA GLU A 43 1.06 0.81 15.05
C GLU A 43 1.62 2.23 14.99
N TYR A 44 0.76 3.24 15.16
CA TYR A 44 1.22 4.62 15.30
C TYR A 44 2.17 4.79 16.49
N GLY A 45 1.87 4.15 17.62
CA GLY A 45 2.74 4.09 18.80
C GLY A 45 4.06 3.35 18.54
N ALA A 46 4.08 2.40 17.60
CA ALA A 46 5.29 1.74 17.11
C ALA A 46 6.08 2.60 16.10
N GLY A 47 5.57 3.74 15.63
CA GLY A 47 6.27 4.63 14.70
C GLY A 47 5.70 4.65 13.28
N VAL A 48 4.69 3.86 12.96
CA VAL A 48 4.04 3.90 11.64
C VAL A 48 3.35 5.25 11.43
N ARG A 49 3.46 5.81 10.23
CA ARG A 49 2.88 7.12 9.90
C ARG A 49 1.96 7.13 8.69
N HIS A 50 2.04 6.15 7.81
CA HIS A 50 1.22 6.08 6.59
C HIS A 50 0.31 4.86 6.65
N PHE A 51 -1.02 5.08 6.56
CA PHE A 51 -2.02 4.04 6.74
C PHE A 51 -3.03 4.05 5.60
N GLU A 52 -3.20 2.94 4.90
CA GLU A 52 -4.34 2.77 4.02
C GLU A 52 -5.54 2.30 4.84
N VAL A 53 -6.44 3.25 5.16
CA VAL A 53 -7.45 3.12 6.24
C VAL A 53 -8.75 2.46 5.81
N GLY A 54 -8.92 2.16 4.53
CA GLY A 54 -10.13 1.53 4.00
C GLY A 54 -10.47 1.95 2.59
N SER A 55 -11.72 1.75 2.20
CA SER A 55 -12.20 2.01 0.84
C SER A 55 -13.60 2.62 0.86
N PHE A 56 -13.86 3.55 -0.08
CA PHE A 56 -15.18 4.12 -0.36
C PHE A 56 -15.96 3.27 -1.38
N LEU A 57 -15.86 1.95 -1.26
CA LEU A 57 -16.68 1.00 -1.98
C LEU A 57 -18.04 0.80 -1.26
N PRO A 58 -19.07 0.28 -1.96
CA PRO A 58 -20.38 0.05 -1.34
C PRO A 58 -20.29 -0.90 -0.14
N ALA A 59 -20.76 -0.48 1.03
CA ALA A 59 -20.77 -1.29 2.24
C ALA A 59 -21.63 -2.57 2.12
N SER A 60 -22.60 -2.59 1.21
CA SER A 60 -23.37 -3.81 0.89
C SER A 60 -22.51 -4.93 0.29
N THR A 61 -21.45 -4.58 -0.42
CA THR A 61 -20.51 -5.54 -1.03
C THR A 61 -19.26 -5.72 -0.18
N PHE A 62 -18.83 -4.66 0.49
CA PHE A 62 -17.60 -4.61 1.29
C PHE A 62 -17.89 -4.10 2.70
N PRO A 63 -18.62 -4.88 3.52
CA PRO A 63 -19.04 -4.46 4.87
C PRO A 63 -17.87 -4.15 5.81
N GLN A 64 -16.70 -4.74 5.55
CA GLN A 64 -15.46 -4.44 6.29
C GLN A 64 -14.99 -3.00 6.16
N PHE A 65 -15.50 -2.21 5.22
CA PHE A 65 -15.17 -0.79 5.05
C PHE A 65 -16.34 0.16 5.37
N ALA A 66 -17.42 -0.35 5.97
CA ALA A 66 -18.59 0.47 6.31
C ALA A 66 -18.24 1.64 7.26
N ASP A 67 -17.20 1.47 8.06
CA ASP A 67 -16.71 2.42 9.07
C ASP A 67 -15.53 3.30 8.58
N VAL A 68 -15.22 3.31 7.29
CA VAL A 68 -14.04 4.03 6.73
C VAL A 68 -13.98 5.48 7.17
N ARG A 69 -15.12 6.19 7.28
CA ARG A 69 -15.15 7.60 7.73
C ARG A 69 -14.70 7.77 9.18
N GLU A 70 -15.00 6.80 10.04
CA GLU A 70 -14.56 6.81 11.43
C GLU A 70 -13.07 6.54 11.54
N ILE A 71 -12.55 5.64 10.71
CA ILE A 71 -11.11 5.35 10.66
C ILE A 71 -10.34 6.55 10.08
N VAL A 72 -10.87 7.22 9.04
CA VAL A 72 -10.31 8.49 8.52
C VAL A 72 -10.20 9.55 9.64
N LYS A 73 -11.26 9.75 10.43
CA LYS A 73 -11.23 10.67 11.57
C LYS A 73 -10.18 10.26 12.61
N THR A 74 -10.03 8.97 12.83
CA THR A 74 -9.05 8.47 13.81
C THR A 74 -7.63 8.77 13.37
N VAL A 75 -7.27 8.49 12.10
CA VAL A 75 -5.92 8.80 11.61
C VAL A 75 -5.65 10.30 11.56
N ALA A 76 -6.64 11.10 11.20
CA ALA A 76 -6.52 12.55 11.15
C ALA A 76 -6.27 13.18 12.54
N ALA A 77 -6.66 12.51 13.62
CA ALA A 77 -6.42 12.93 14.99
C ALA A 77 -5.01 12.54 15.52
N LEU A 78 -4.22 11.78 14.75
CA LEU A 78 -2.86 11.36 15.13
C LEU A 78 -1.83 12.31 14.51
N PRO A 79 -1.06 13.07 15.30
CA PRO A 79 -0.11 14.04 14.77
C PRO A 79 0.92 13.44 13.82
N GLY A 80 1.03 13.98 12.61
CA GLY A 80 1.97 13.49 11.59
C GLY A 80 1.60 12.16 10.94
N ALA A 81 0.43 11.58 11.26
CA ALA A 81 -0.08 10.43 10.54
C ALA A 81 -0.76 10.85 9.23
N HIS A 82 -0.65 10.01 8.21
CA HIS A 82 -1.19 10.22 6.88
C HIS A 82 -2.14 9.09 6.51
N GLY A 83 -3.40 9.42 6.30
CA GLY A 83 -4.46 8.47 5.96
C GLY A 83 -4.70 8.42 4.45
N ILE A 84 -4.72 7.21 3.91
CA ILE A 84 -4.95 6.90 2.50
C ILE A 84 -6.25 6.11 2.40
N ALA A 85 -7.11 6.38 1.42
CA ALA A 85 -8.30 5.55 1.17
C ALA A 85 -8.51 5.30 -0.32
N LEU A 86 -9.00 4.10 -0.64
CA LEU A 86 -9.28 3.70 -2.01
C LEU A 86 -10.63 4.26 -2.48
N ALA A 87 -10.65 4.84 -3.70
CA ALA A 87 -11.88 5.22 -4.39
C ALA A 87 -11.77 4.90 -5.89
N LEU A 88 -12.74 4.14 -6.43
CA LEU A 88 -12.68 3.60 -7.79
C LEU A 88 -13.68 4.26 -8.78
N ASN A 89 -14.55 5.14 -8.31
CA ASN A 89 -15.55 5.81 -9.14
C ASN A 89 -15.91 7.18 -8.55
N GLU A 90 -16.62 8.00 -9.33
CA GLU A 90 -16.96 9.38 -8.95
C GLU A 90 -17.73 9.46 -7.63
N ARG A 91 -18.64 8.52 -7.34
CA ARG A 91 -19.35 8.47 -6.05
C ARG A 91 -18.36 8.30 -4.90
N GLY A 92 -17.49 7.28 -4.97
CA GLY A 92 -16.48 7.02 -3.95
C GLY A 92 -15.50 8.19 -3.78
N VAL A 93 -15.12 8.84 -4.89
CA VAL A 93 -14.27 10.05 -4.86
C VAL A 93 -14.95 11.19 -4.11
N ASN A 94 -16.23 11.48 -4.39
CA ASN A 94 -16.98 12.52 -3.68
C ASN A 94 -17.12 12.20 -2.20
N GLU A 95 -17.34 10.94 -1.85
CA GLU A 95 -17.39 10.49 -0.45
C GLU A 95 -16.02 10.61 0.25
N ALA A 96 -14.92 10.29 -0.45
CA ALA A 96 -13.56 10.47 0.04
C ALA A 96 -13.23 11.95 0.28
N LEU A 97 -13.53 12.82 -0.68
CA LEU A 97 -13.35 14.26 -0.56
C LEU A 97 -14.13 14.82 0.64
N ALA A 98 -15.38 14.41 0.79
CA ALA A 98 -16.23 14.84 1.91
C ALA A 98 -15.76 14.31 3.28
N SER A 99 -14.99 13.22 3.31
CA SER A 99 -14.44 12.65 4.55
C SER A 99 -13.23 13.40 5.10
N GLY A 100 -12.56 14.19 4.24
CA GLY A 100 -11.31 14.87 4.58
C GLY A 100 -10.09 13.95 4.60
N VAL A 101 -10.13 12.77 3.94
CA VAL A 101 -8.98 11.88 3.84
C VAL A 101 -7.80 12.58 3.15
N ALA A 102 -6.59 12.39 3.65
CA ALA A 102 -5.40 13.11 3.19
C ALA A 102 -4.89 12.65 1.82
N GLU A 103 -5.16 11.39 1.44
CA GLU A 103 -4.77 10.83 0.15
C GLU A 103 -5.87 9.91 -0.39
N ILE A 104 -6.12 10.00 -1.70
CA ILE A 104 -7.03 9.11 -2.43
C ILE A 104 -6.21 8.24 -3.35
N ALA A 105 -6.29 6.92 -3.13
CA ALA A 105 -5.75 5.92 -4.05
C ALA A 105 -6.82 5.51 -5.06
N THR A 106 -6.40 5.29 -6.32
CA THR A 106 -7.25 4.69 -7.36
C THR A 106 -6.46 3.64 -8.13
N VAL A 107 -7.15 2.82 -8.94
CA VAL A 107 -6.54 1.67 -9.61
C VAL A 107 -6.87 1.66 -11.09
N VAL A 108 -5.84 1.36 -11.90
CA VAL A 108 -5.95 1.05 -13.33
C VAL A 108 -5.33 -0.33 -13.55
N SER A 109 -6.02 -1.23 -14.23
CA SER A 109 -5.49 -2.56 -14.55
C SER A 109 -4.53 -2.51 -15.74
N ALA A 110 -3.43 -3.26 -15.67
CA ALA A 110 -2.46 -3.33 -16.76
C ALA A 110 -3.02 -4.03 -18.01
N THR A 111 -3.99 -4.94 -17.85
CA THR A 111 -4.62 -5.68 -18.95
C THR A 111 -6.10 -5.33 -19.10
N GLU A 112 -6.61 -5.38 -20.32
CA GLU A 112 -8.01 -5.08 -20.62
C GLU A 112 -8.93 -6.13 -19.99
N GLU A 113 -8.55 -7.40 -20.06
CA GLU A 113 -9.32 -8.53 -19.52
C GLU A 113 -9.50 -8.41 -18.01
N HIS A 114 -8.43 -8.05 -17.28
CA HIS A 114 -8.54 -7.83 -15.83
C HIS A 114 -9.34 -6.56 -15.51
N SER A 115 -9.21 -5.51 -16.32
CA SER A 115 -9.99 -4.28 -16.15
C SER A 115 -11.51 -4.57 -16.25
N GLN A 116 -11.90 -5.36 -17.25
CA GLN A 116 -13.30 -5.77 -17.42
C GLN A 116 -13.77 -6.67 -16.27
N ALA A 117 -12.98 -7.69 -15.91
CA ALA A 117 -13.35 -8.65 -14.86
C ALA A 117 -13.44 -8.01 -13.46
N ASN A 118 -12.50 -7.11 -13.13
CA ASN A 118 -12.38 -6.53 -11.79
C ASN A 118 -13.29 -5.31 -11.59
N ALA A 119 -13.46 -4.47 -12.60
CA ALA A 119 -14.11 -3.17 -12.46
C ALA A 119 -15.23 -2.92 -13.50
N ASN A 120 -15.52 -3.90 -14.35
CA ASN A 120 -16.51 -3.81 -15.44
C ASN A 120 -16.33 -2.54 -16.30
N ARG A 121 -15.06 -2.24 -16.66
CA ARG A 121 -14.71 -1.08 -17.49
C ARG A 121 -13.45 -1.33 -18.31
N SER A 122 -13.31 -0.64 -19.43
CA SER A 122 -12.08 -0.66 -20.23
C SER A 122 -10.95 0.11 -19.53
N ARG A 123 -9.69 -0.15 -19.92
CA ARG A 123 -8.54 0.63 -19.48
C ARG A 123 -8.70 2.11 -19.81
N ALA A 124 -9.25 2.44 -20.99
CA ALA A 124 -9.52 3.81 -21.38
C ALA A 124 -10.52 4.51 -20.45
N GLN A 125 -11.59 3.81 -20.05
CA GLN A 125 -12.55 4.32 -19.05
C GLN A 125 -11.91 4.47 -17.68
N ALA A 126 -11.00 3.57 -17.29
CA ALA A 126 -10.26 3.68 -16.02
C ALA A 126 -9.38 4.94 -15.99
N ILE A 127 -8.64 5.23 -17.09
CA ILE A 127 -7.86 6.48 -17.22
C ILE A 127 -8.76 7.72 -17.20
N ALA A 128 -9.90 7.69 -17.89
CA ALA A 128 -10.87 8.79 -17.84
C ALA A 128 -11.39 9.05 -16.41
N ASN A 129 -11.60 7.99 -15.62
CA ASN A 129 -11.96 8.11 -14.21
C ASN A 129 -10.82 8.72 -13.36
N VAL A 130 -9.55 8.35 -13.63
CA VAL A 130 -8.40 8.98 -12.97
C VAL A 130 -8.37 10.48 -13.24
N LYS A 131 -8.54 10.89 -14.50
CA LYS A 131 -8.63 12.31 -14.88
C LYS A 131 -9.78 13.02 -14.16
N ARG A 132 -10.97 12.40 -14.14
CA ARG A 132 -12.14 12.95 -13.46
C ARG A 132 -11.91 13.11 -11.94
N LEU A 133 -11.24 12.14 -11.31
CA LEU A 133 -10.83 12.23 -9.91
C LEU A 133 -9.94 13.45 -9.66
N CYS A 134 -8.93 13.65 -10.51
CA CYS A 134 -8.02 14.80 -10.40
C CYS A 134 -8.76 16.13 -10.58
N GLU A 135 -9.71 16.23 -11.52
CA GLU A 135 -10.56 17.40 -11.70
C GLU A 135 -11.41 17.71 -10.45
N LEU A 136 -12.02 16.69 -9.85
CA LEU A 136 -12.81 16.83 -8.62
C LEU A 136 -11.93 17.24 -7.43
N ARG A 137 -10.73 16.64 -7.29
CA ARG A 137 -9.75 17.05 -6.28
C ARG A 137 -9.38 18.52 -6.44
N ASP A 138 -9.09 18.98 -7.67
CA ASP A 138 -8.64 20.34 -7.95
C ASP A 138 -9.74 21.38 -7.69
N ALA A 139 -11.00 21.00 -7.88
CA ALA A 139 -12.17 21.81 -7.55
C ALA A 139 -12.53 21.81 -6.07
N SER A 140 -11.98 20.87 -5.28
CA SER A 140 -12.25 20.75 -3.85
C SER A 140 -11.43 21.74 -3.02
N ALA A 141 -12.00 22.25 -1.93
CA ALA A 141 -11.28 23.06 -0.95
C ALA A 141 -10.20 22.22 -0.23
N HIS A 142 -10.53 20.96 0.08
CA HIS A 142 -9.58 19.97 0.59
C HIS A 142 -8.98 19.24 -0.59
N LYS A 143 -7.74 19.55 -0.93
CA LYS A 143 -7.02 18.95 -2.07
C LYS A 143 -6.16 17.77 -1.60
N PRO A 144 -6.72 16.56 -1.43
CA PRO A 144 -5.93 15.39 -1.04
C PRO A 144 -4.85 15.08 -2.09
N ILE A 145 -3.80 14.38 -1.68
CA ILE A 145 -2.87 13.73 -2.61
C ILE A 145 -3.67 12.68 -3.40
N VAL A 146 -3.37 12.50 -4.67
CA VAL A 146 -3.96 11.45 -5.51
C VAL A 146 -2.85 10.56 -6.07
N ASN A 147 -2.95 9.26 -5.81
CA ASN A 147 -2.11 8.28 -6.47
C ASN A 147 -2.93 7.33 -7.33
N ALA A 148 -2.35 6.85 -8.43
CA ALA A 148 -2.92 5.81 -9.26
C ALA A 148 -2.00 4.58 -9.25
N ALA A 149 -2.56 3.45 -8.82
CA ALA A 149 -1.87 2.17 -8.82
C ALA A 149 -2.17 1.41 -10.12
N ILE A 150 -1.12 0.92 -10.79
CA ILE A 150 -1.26 0.00 -11.91
C ILE A 150 -1.27 -1.42 -11.36
N SER A 151 -2.45 -2.02 -11.25
CA SER A 151 -2.60 -3.42 -10.83
C SER A 151 -2.22 -4.39 -11.95
N MET A 152 -1.79 -5.60 -11.61
CA MET A 152 -1.30 -6.61 -12.55
C MET A 152 -0.11 -6.12 -13.40
N ALA A 153 0.66 -5.16 -12.93
CA ALA A 153 1.73 -4.53 -13.70
C ALA A 153 2.89 -5.48 -14.04
N LEU A 154 3.09 -6.49 -13.23
CA LEU A 154 4.21 -7.42 -13.33
C LEU A 154 3.80 -8.82 -13.82
N GLY A 155 2.50 -9.02 -14.00
CA GLY A 155 1.90 -10.26 -14.47
C GLY A 155 0.43 -10.30 -14.11
N CYS A 156 -0.39 -10.87 -14.98
CA CYS A 156 -1.83 -10.93 -14.86
C CYS A 156 -2.33 -12.36 -14.59
N SER A 157 -3.25 -12.52 -13.64
CA SER A 157 -3.87 -13.82 -13.34
C SER A 157 -4.71 -14.37 -14.47
N ILE A 158 -5.14 -13.52 -15.43
CA ILE A 158 -6.00 -13.91 -16.55
C ILE A 158 -5.16 -14.13 -17.82
N THR A 159 -4.28 -13.18 -18.15
CA THR A 159 -3.54 -13.18 -19.43
C THR A 159 -2.09 -13.66 -19.31
N GLY A 160 -1.58 -13.87 -18.10
CA GLY A 160 -0.18 -14.26 -17.85
C GLY A 160 0.79 -13.07 -17.97
N PRO A 161 1.88 -13.19 -18.73
CA PRO A 161 2.87 -12.13 -18.86
C PRO A 161 2.28 -10.81 -19.34
N VAL A 162 2.78 -9.70 -18.80
CA VAL A 162 2.38 -8.33 -19.19
C VAL A 162 3.58 -7.63 -19.81
N ASP A 163 3.39 -6.98 -20.95
CA ASP A 163 4.43 -6.18 -21.60
C ASP A 163 4.76 -4.94 -20.74
N PRO A 164 6.00 -4.77 -20.28
CA PRO A 164 6.42 -3.60 -19.51
C PRO A 164 6.14 -2.27 -20.21
N ASN A 165 6.19 -2.23 -21.54
CA ASN A 165 5.92 -1.01 -22.31
C ASN A 165 4.45 -0.59 -22.20
N GLU A 166 3.52 -1.53 -22.11
CA GLU A 166 2.11 -1.21 -21.87
C GLU A 166 1.89 -0.63 -20.46
N VAL A 167 2.62 -1.13 -19.46
CA VAL A 167 2.59 -0.57 -18.09
C VAL A 167 3.13 0.86 -18.09
N ILE A 168 4.28 1.09 -18.75
CA ILE A 168 4.90 2.42 -18.85
C ILE A 168 3.94 3.41 -19.51
N LYS A 169 3.27 3.03 -20.60
CA LYS A 169 2.25 3.88 -21.26
C LYS A 169 1.07 4.21 -20.34
N LEU A 170 0.63 3.27 -19.49
CA LEU A 170 -0.44 3.52 -18.53
C LEU A 170 0.00 4.48 -17.42
N VAL A 171 1.23 4.31 -16.93
CA VAL A 171 1.83 5.24 -15.95
C VAL A 171 1.89 6.65 -16.53
N GLU A 172 2.38 6.81 -17.77
CA GLU A 172 2.42 8.10 -18.48
C GLU A 172 1.04 8.76 -18.53
N LYS A 173 0.02 8.00 -18.97
CA LYS A 173 -1.37 8.50 -19.02
C LYS A 173 -1.92 8.88 -17.63
N CYS A 174 -1.57 8.16 -16.58
CA CYS A 174 -1.97 8.54 -15.23
C CYS A 174 -1.29 9.84 -14.78
N LEU A 175 0.01 10.02 -15.08
CA LEU A 175 0.73 11.25 -14.78
C LEU A 175 0.16 12.44 -15.56
N GLU A 176 -0.16 12.26 -16.85
CA GLU A 176 -0.84 13.26 -17.69
C GLU A 176 -2.25 13.60 -17.19
N ALA A 177 -2.97 12.63 -16.60
CA ALA A 177 -4.27 12.86 -15.98
C ALA A 177 -4.20 13.71 -14.71
N GLY A 178 -3.00 13.97 -14.17
CA GLY A 178 -2.78 14.89 -13.07
C GLY A 178 -2.62 14.24 -11.70
N VAL A 179 -2.32 12.93 -11.63
CA VAL A 179 -2.01 12.30 -10.33
C VAL A 179 -0.70 12.84 -9.76
N ASP A 180 -0.61 12.86 -8.45
CA ASP A 180 0.56 13.36 -7.75
C ASP A 180 1.74 12.37 -7.86
N PHE A 181 1.45 11.06 -7.82
CA PHE A 181 2.41 10.01 -8.07
C PHE A 181 1.71 8.71 -8.50
N VAL A 182 2.50 7.69 -8.83
CA VAL A 182 2.01 6.39 -9.29
C VAL A 182 2.51 5.26 -8.39
N ALA A 183 1.73 4.18 -8.35
CA ALA A 183 2.14 2.92 -7.76
C ALA A 183 2.13 1.82 -8.83
N VAL A 184 3.04 0.86 -8.72
CA VAL A 184 3.02 -0.35 -9.53
C VAL A 184 2.87 -1.57 -8.64
N ALA A 185 1.96 -2.49 -9.02
CA ALA A 185 1.59 -3.60 -8.16
C ALA A 185 1.88 -4.95 -8.82
N ASP A 186 2.58 -5.80 -8.08
CA ASP A 186 2.62 -7.24 -8.29
C ASP A 186 1.43 -7.89 -7.55
N THR A 187 0.24 -7.66 -8.06
CA THR A 187 -1.03 -8.00 -7.42
C THR A 187 -1.20 -9.48 -7.08
N VAL A 188 -0.46 -10.36 -7.77
CA VAL A 188 -0.58 -11.81 -7.59
C VAL A 188 0.76 -12.49 -7.30
N GLY A 189 1.79 -11.71 -6.94
CA GLY A 189 3.13 -12.22 -6.65
C GLY A 189 3.71 -13.01 -7.82
N TYR A 190 3.63 -12.44 -9.02
CA TYR A 190 4.02 -13.09 -10.27
C TYR A 190 5.51 -12.96 -10.57
N ALA A 191 6.09 -11.80 -10.21
CA ALA A 191 7.40 -11.39 -10.65
C ALA A 191 8.55 -11.86 -9.75
N GLY A 192 9.74 -11.89 -10.34
CA GLY A 192 11.00 -11.99 -9.61
C GLY A 192 11.75 -10.64 -9.56
N PRO A 193 12.83 -10.57 -8.76
CA PRO A 193 13.55 -9.31 -8.48
C PRO A 193 14.07 -8.58 -9.73
N LYS A 194 14.53 -9.32 -10.75
CA LYS A 194 15.00 -8.72 -12.00
C LYS A 194 13.89 -7.90 -12.68
N GLN A 195 12.72 -8.49 -12.86
CA GLN A 195 11.60 -7.85 -13.53
C GLN A 195 11.10 -6.64 -12.74
N VAL A 196 11.00 -6.77 -11.40
CA VAL A 196 10.61 -5.66 -10.52
C VAL A 196 11.60 -4.52 -10.61
N GLY A 197 12.91 -4.80 -10.54
CA GLY A 197 13.96 -3.79 -10.63
C GLY A 197 13.96 -3.05 -11.97
N GLU A 198 13.86 -3.77 -13.08
CA GLU A 198 13.86 -3.19 -14.44
C GLU A 198 12.65 -2.26 -14.65
N LEU A 199 11.44 -2.73 -14.32
CA LEU A 199 10.21 -1.93 -14.46
C LEU A 199 10.23 -0.72 -13.52
N THR A 200 10.60 -0.91 -12.26
CA THR A 200 10.67 0.19 -11.28
C THR A 200 11.66 1.26 -11.72
N SER A 201 12.86 0.87 -12.18
CA SER A 201 13.88 1.81 -12.67
C SER A 201 13.38 2.64 -13.85
N ALA A 202 12.70 2.02 -14.81
CA ALA A 202 12.12 2.73 -15.95
C ALA A 202 11.07 3.75 -15.52
N ILE A 203 10.19 3.37 -14.56
CA ILE A 203 9.13 4.25 -14.07
C ILE A 203 9.70 5.38 -13.21
N VAL A 204 10.66 5.11 -12.33
CA VAL A 204 11.34 6.14 -11.53
C VAL A 204 11.98 7.20 -12.45
N LYS A 205 12.68 6.75 -13.49
CA LYS A 205 13.29 7.67 -14.48
C LYS A 205 12.25 8.53 -15.18
N MET A 206 11.11 7.96 -15.56
CA MET A 206 10.03 8.68 -16.24
C MET A 206 9.28 9.63 -15.30
N SER A 207 9.10 9.26 -14.06
CA SER A 207 8.35 10.06 -13.06
C SER A 207 9.10 11.31 -12.60
N GLY A 208 10.41 11.39 -12.88
CA GLY A 208 11.25 12.53 -12.51
C GLY A 208 11.28 12.78 -11.00
N ALA A 209 10.80 13.94 -10.55
CA ALA A 209 10.74 14.30 -9.13
C ALA A 209 9.55 13.71 -8.37
N LYS A 210 8.60 13.06 -9.06
CA LYS A 210 7.47 12.41 -8.40
C LYS A 210 7.90 11.06 -7.83
N PRO A 211 7.59 10.73 -6.57
CA PRO A 211 7.95 9.44 -6.00
C PRO A 211 7.21 8.30 -6.71
N VAL A 212 7.77 7.10 -6.62
CA VAL A 212 7.16 5.87 -7.12
C VAL A 212 6.91 4.94 -5.94
N CYS A 213 5.68 4.44 -5.85
CA CYS A 213 5.30 3.41 -4.90
C CYS A 213 5.36 2.03 -5.57
N VAL A 214 5.80 1.02 -4.81
CA VAL A 214 5.77 -0.37 -5.25
C VAL A 214 4.98 -1.19 -4.22
N HIS A 215 3.92 -1.83 -4.71
CA HIS A 215 3.05 -2.70 -3.94
C HIS A 215 3.29 -4.15 -4.36
N LEU A 216 3.59 -5.01 -3.41
CA LEU A 216 4.04 -6.37 -3.69
C LEU A 216 3.24 -7.39 -2.89
N HIS A 217 2.85 -8.48 -3.56
CA HIS A 217 2.34 -9.66 -2.90
C HIS A 217 3.43 -10.73 -2.78
N ASP A 218 3.41 -11.45 -1.67
CA ASP A 218 4.39 -12.50 -1.34
C ASP A 218 3.89 -13.93 -1.67
N THR A 219 2.94 -14.03 -2.58
CA THR A 219 2.25 -15.28 -2.94
C THR A 219 3.18 -16.45 -3.24
N ARG A 220 4.39 -16.18 -3.74
CA ARG A 220 5.43 -17.18 -4.08
C ARG A 220 6.71 -16.99 -3.31
N GLY A 221 6.69 -16.24 -2.19
CA GLY A 221 7.86 -16.04 -1.34
C GLY A 221 8.93 -15.11 -1.93
N MET A 222 8.60 -14.31 -2.95
CA MET A 222 9.52 -13.36 -3.59
C MET A 222 9.35 -11.93 -3.11
N GLY A 223 8.36 -11.64 -2.26
CA GLY A 223 7.98 -10.29 -1.89
C GLY A 223 9.11 -9.45 -1.30
N ILE A 224 9.86 -9.98 -0.35
CA ILE A 224 11.01 -9.27 0.28
C ILE A 224 12.17 -9.09 -0.71
N ALA A 225 12.46 -10.09 -1.54
CA ALA A 225 13.49 -9.96 -2.58
C ALA A 225 13.10 -8.91 -3.63
N ASN A 226 11.84 -8.88 -4.00
CA ASN A 226 11.26 -7.89 -4.92
C ASN A 226 11.30 -6.48 -4.30
N ALA A 227 10.98 -6.34 -3.01
CA ALA A 227 11.07 -5.07 -2.30
C ALA A 227 12.52 -4.53 -2.27
N SER A 228 13.50 -5.41 -2.04
CA SER A 228 14.92 -5.04 -2.13
C SER A 228 15.27 -4.53 -3.52
N ALA A 229 14.87 -5.23 -4.57
CA ALA A 229 15.13 -4.81 -5.95
C ALA A 229 14.45 -3.49 -6.32
N ALA A 230 13.22 -3.26 -5.82
CA ALA A 230 12.51 -1.99 -6.01
C ALA A 230 13.24 -0.81 -5.34
N LEU A 231 13.74 -0.99 -4.11
CA LEU A 231 14.54 0.01 -3.40
C LEU A 231 15.84 0.35 -4.15
N ASP A 232 16.54 -0.68 -4.64
CA ASP A 232 17.77 -0.51 -5.42
C ASP A 232 17.50 0.21 -6.75
N ALA A 233 16.33 0.01 -7.34
CA ALA A 233 15.85 0.69 -8.54
C ALA A 233 15.36 2.12 -8.31
N GLY A 234 15.33 2.61 -7.07
CA GLY A 234 14.98 3.99 -6.71
C GLY A 234 13.55 4.19 -6.19
N ALA A 235 12.75 3.16 -6.00
CA ALA A 235 11.48 3.31 -5.28
C ALA A 235 11.72 3.80 -3.85
N ARG A 236 10.82 4.67 -3.36
CA ARG A 236 10.92 5.23 -2.00
C ARG A 236 9.62 5.11 -1.22
N ILE A 237 8.58 4.56 -1.81
CA ILE A 237 7.32 4.21 -1.12
C ILE A 237 7.09 2.72 -1.33
N LEU A 238 6.88 1.98 -0.26
CA LEU A 238 6.57 0.55 -0.30
C LEU A 238 5.36 0.25 0.58
N ASP A 239 4.52 -0.67 0.10
CA ASP A 239 3.35 -1.16 0.82
C ASP A 239 3.64 -2.49 1.49
N GLY A 240 3.07 -2.71 2.65
CA GLY A 240 3.04 -3.97 3.34
C GLY A 240 1.87 -4.06 4.30
N SER A 241 1.54 -5.26 4.74
CA SER A 241 0.46 -5.48 5.70
C SER A 241 1.00 -6.21 6.93
N LEU A 242 0.55 -5.78 8.10
CA LEU A 242 0.90 -6.45 9.37
C LEU A 242 0.57 -7.94 9.28
N GLY A 243 1.58 -8.77 9.54
CA GLY A 243 1.45 -10.22 9.43
C GLY A 243 1.19 -10.76 8.02
N GLY A 244 1.32 -9.96 6.97
CA GLY A 244 1.09 -10.37 5.59
C GLY A 244 -0.38 -10.64 5.28
N LEU A 245 -1.31 -9.97 5.98
CA LEU A 245 -2.74 -10.06 5.70
C LEU A 245 -3.08 -9.70 4.26
N GLY A 246 -4.19 -10.21 3.75
CA GLY A 246 -4.68 -9.91 2.41
C GLY A 246 -4.40 -11.02 1.41
N GLY A 247 -4.80 -12.25 1.72
CA GLY A 247 -4.60 -13.43 0.89
C GLY A 247 -4.85 -13.19 -0.60
N CYS A 248 -4.39 -14.10 -1.44
CA CYS A 248 -4.58 -14.01 -2.88
C CYS A 248 -5.81 -14.83 -3.29
N PRO A 249 -6.85 -14.25 -3.90
CA PRO A 249 -8.04 -15.01 -4.34
C PRO A 249 -7.70 -16.06 -5.39
N PHE A 250 -6.57 -15.90 -6.09
CA PHE A 250 -6.11 -16.82 -7.14
C PHE A 250 -5.14 -17.89 -6.63
N ALA A 251 -4.76 -17.84 -5.35
CA ALA A 251 -3.89 -18.82 -4.69
C ALA A 251 -4.34 -19.01 -3.23
N PRO A 252 -5.40 -19.80 -2.98
CA PRO A 252 -5.89 -20.05 -1.62
C PRO A 252 -4.78 -20.62 -0.72
N GLY A 253 -4.60 -20.04 0.46
CA GLY A 253 -3.56 -20.43 1.42
C GLY A 253 -2.18 -19.82 1.17
N ALA A 254 -2.01 -19.01 0.13
CA ALA A 254 -0.79 -18.25 -0.09
C ALA A 254 -0.78 -16.97 0.77
N THR A 255 0.43 -16.50 1.12
CA THR A 255 0.63 -15.17 1.71
C THR A 255 0.07 -14.11 0.78
N GLY A 256 -0.56 -13.08 1.35
CA GLY A 256 -1.07 -11.93 0.60
C GLY A 256 0.00 -10.87 0.40
N ASN A 257 -0.20 -9.72 1.03
CA ASN A 257 0.79 -8.63 1.02
C ASN A 257 2.13 -9.07 1.58
N VAL A 258 3.20 -8.38 1.18
CA VAL A 258 4.48 -8.47 1.89
C VAL A 258 4.24 -8.15 3.36
N VAL A 259 4.87 -8.96 4.23
CA VAL A 259 4.78 -8.77 5.67
C VAL A 259 5.42 -7.45 6.07
N PHE A 260 4.65 -6.57 6.70
CA PHE A 260 5.09 -5.22 7.00
C PHE A 260 6.30 -5.19 7.94
N GLU A 261 6.33 -6.06 8.96
CA GLU A 261 7.44 -6.17 9.91
C GLU A 261 8.74 -6.63 9.22
N ASP A 262 8.65 -7.59 8.31
CA ASP A 262 9.78 -8.08 7.52
C ASP A 262 10.27 -7.00 6.55
N LEU A 263 9.36 -6.19 6.00
CA LEU A 263 9.67 -5.05 5.14
C LEU A 263 10.39 -3.93 5.91
N VAL A 264 9.94 -3.62 7.14
CA VAL A 264 10.64 -2.67 8.03
C VAL A 264 12.06 -3.17 8.30
N PHE A 265 12.21 -4.45 8.63
CA PHE A 265 13.53 -5.06 8.89
C PHE A 265 14.44 -5.01 7.65
N LEU A 266 13.90 -5.28 6.45
CA LEU A 266 14.65 -5.12 5.20
C LEU A 266 15.17 -3.69 5.05
N CYS A 267 14.30 -2.68 5.22
CA CYS A 267 14.69 -1.28 5.06
C CYS A 267 15.80 -0.87 6.03
N GLU A 268 15.67 -1.22 7.32
CA GLU A 268 16.70 -0.96 8.33
C GLU A 268 18.02 -1.68 7.98
N SER A 269 17.94 -2.93 7.51
CA SER A 269 19.12 -3.71 7.08
C SER A 269 19.82 -3.12 5.86
N LYS A 270 19.10 -2.37 5.01
CA LYS A 270 19.64 -1.62 3.86
C LYS A 270 20.12 -0.21 4.24
N GLY A 271 20.05 0.18 5.53
CA GLY A 271 20.49 1.47 6.04
C GLY A 271 19.47 2.60 5.91
N PHE A 272 18.20 2.28 5.58
CA PHE A 272 17.12 3.27 5.61
C PHE A 272 16.54 3.38 7.02
N ALA A 273 16.58 4.55 7.62
CA ALA A 273 15.95 4.80 8.91
C ALA A 273 14.43 4.92 8.72
N THR A 274 13.68 3.91 9.15
CA THR A 274 12.20 3.91 9.05
C THR A 274 11.54 4.68 10.20
N GLY A 275 12.19 4.74 11.35
CA GLY A 275 11.64 5.29 12.58
C GLY A 275 10.59 4.39 13.24
N ILE A 276 10.50 3.13 12.82
CA ILE A 276 9.54 2.15 13.33
C ILE A 276 10.21 1.21 14.33
N ASP A 277 9.64 1.09 15.52
CA ASP A 277 10.03 0.14 16.55
C ASP A 277 9.44 -1.24 16.20
N ILE A 278 10.28 -2.13 15.70
CA ILE A 278 9.86 -3.45 15.21
C ILE A 278 9.28 -4.32 16.33
N GLU A 279 9.81 -4.26 17.55
CA GLU A 279 9.31 -5.06 18.68
C GLU A 279 7.88 -4.65 19.05
N LYS A 280 7.62 -3.34 19.11
CA LYS A 280 6.27 -2.83 19.32
C LYS A 280 5.35 -3.18 18.16
N LEU A 281 5.83 -3.07 16.92
CA LEU A 281 5.06 -3.42 15.74
C LEU A 281 4.64 -4.90 15.76
N VAL A 282 5.57 -5.81 16.05
CA VAL A 282 5.27 -7.25 16.19
C VAL A 282 4.24 -7.52 17.29
N ALA A 283 4.29 -6.76 18.40
CA ALA A 283 3.32 -6.91 19.50
C ALA A 283 1.88 -6.57 19.07
N VAL A 284 1.68 -5.69 18.07
CA VAL A 284 0.36 -5.34 17.53
C VAL A 284 -0.38 -6.54 16.94
N ARG A 285 0.35 -7.58 16.49
CA ARG A 285 -0.25 -8.84 15.99
C ARG A 285 -1.20 -9.51 16.97
N ALA A 286 -1.08 -9.23 18.28
CA ALA A 286 -2.01 -9.74 19.28
C ALA A 286 -3.45 -9.26 19.03
N ILE A 287 -3.63 -8.07 18.49
CA ILE A 287 -4.94 -7.53 18.12
C ILE A 287 -5.54 -8.37 16.98
N LEU A 288 -4.74 -8.63 15.92
CA LEU A 288 -5.20 -9.43 14.79
C LEU A 288 -5.60 -10.85 15.22
N ARG A 289 -4.80 -11.48 16.07
CA ARG A 289 -5.12 -12.82 16.62
C ARG A 289 -6.40 -12.83 17.42
N SER A 290 -6.67 -11.76 18.18
CA SER A 290 -7.88 -11.62 18.98
C SER A 290 -9.14 -11.35 18.14
N GLU A 291 -9.03 -10.39 17.20
CA GLU A 291 -10.17 -9.94 16.38
C GLU A 291 -10.46 -10.92 15.23
N MET A 292 -9.42 -11.56 14.69
CA MET A 292 -9.48 -12.46 13.51
C MET A 292 -8.74 -13.78 13.78
N PRO A 293 -9.17 -14.61 14.73
CA PRO A 293 -8.43 -15.80 15.15
C PRO A 293 -8.30 -16.89 14.06
N GLY A 294 -9.10 -16.77 12.99
CA GLY A 294 -9.03 -17.70 11.83
C GLY A 294 -8.06 -17.28 10.74
N GLU A 295 -7.49 -16.07 10.81
CA GLU A 295 -6.57 -15.58 9.79
C GLU A 295 -5.13 -16.02 10.10
N THR A 296 -4.44 -16.51 9.08
CA THR A 296 -3.03 -16.87 9.19
C THR A 296 -2.15 -15.63 9.13
N LEU A 297 -1.27 -15.45 10.11
CA LEU A 297 -0.28 -14.38 10.13
C LEU A 297 1.09 -14.95 9.79
N TYR A 298 1.69 -14.41 8.74
CA TYR A 298 3.01 -14.80 8.24
C TYR A 298 4.11 -13.92 8.84
N GLY A 299 5.36 -14.10 8.43
CA GLY A 299 6.49 -13.28 8.79
C GLY A 299 7.66 -14.08 9.35
N GLY A 300 8.84 -13.86 8.79
CA GLY A 300 10.09 -14.44 9.24
C GLY A 300 10.53 -13.88 10.59
N LEU A 301 10.47 -12.55 10.70
CA LEU A 301 10.89 -11.82 11.88
C LEU A 301 10.03 -12.14 13.11
N ALA A 302 8.71 -12.17 12.95
CA ALA A 302 7.80 -12.49 14.06
C ALA A 302 7.98 -13.92 14.60
N ARG A 303 8.54 -14.81 13.80
CA ARG A 303 8.84 -16.21 14.14
C ARG A 303 10.21 -16.38 14.79
N ALA A 304 11.24 -15.71 14.22
CA ALA A 304 12.64 -15.86 14.63
C ALA A 304 13.07 -14.85 15.70
N GLY A 305 12.36 -13.74 15.84
CA GLY A 305 12.80 -12.58 16.62
C GLY A 305 13.86 -11.76 15.92
N LEU A 306 14.22 -10.62 16.51
CA LEU A 306 15.33 -9.80 16.03
C LEU A 306 16.68 -10.49 16.33
N PRO A 307 17.66 -10.36 15.42
CA PRO A 307 19.01 -10.89 15.68
C PRO A 307 19.63 -10.19 16.88
N ASN A 308 20.44 -10.94 17.65
CA ASN A 308 21.24 -10.38 18.73
C ASN A 308 22.37 -9.53 18.14
N GLY A 309 22.35 -8.21 18.41
CA GLY A 309 23.37 -7.27 17.95
C GLY A 309 22.79 -6.05 17.23
N PRO A 310 23.63 -5.05 16.89
CA PRO A 310 23.15 -3.84 16.23
C PRO A 310 22.69 -4.16 14.80
N THR A 311 21.41 -4.08 14.57
CA THR A 311 20.88 -3.91 13.20
C THR A 311 21.05 -2.44 12.86
N GLY A 312 22.10 -2.10 12.06
CA GLY A 312 22.27 -0.86 11.27
C GLY A 312 21.84 0.51 11.80
N GLY A 313 21.65 0.70 13.08
CA GLY A 313 21.42 1.98 13.72
C GLY A 313 21.89 1.91 15.16
N GLU A 314 22.70 2.85 15.58
CA GLU A 314 23.22 2.93 16.95
C GLU A 314 22.08 2.79 17.96
N ARG A 315 21.97 1.63 18.59
CA ARG A 315 21.17 1.51 19.82
C ARG A 315 21.88 2.36 20.86
N GLN A 316 21.31 3.51 21.20
CA GLN A 316 21.71 4.21 22.42
C GLN A 316 21.74 3.19 23.56
N ALA A 317 22.91 3.04 24.17
CA ALA A 317 23.11 2.17 25.30
C ALA A 317 22.03 2.47 26.34
N ARG A 318 21.21 1.49 26.68
CA ARG A 318 20.39 1.52 27.88
C ARG A 318 21.42 1.41 29.03
N SER A 319 21.69 2.54 29.66
CA SER A 319 22.37 2.58 30.96
C SER A 319 21.54 1.78 31.96
N ALA A 320 22.22 0.87 32.65
CA ALA A 320 21.73 0.08 33.76
C ALA A 320 21.11 0.92 34.87
#